data_842cf54fbe97f5c0538a94a6651c9ef5
#
_entry.id   842cf54fbe97f5c0538a94a6651c9ef5
#
_cell.length_a   1.000
_cell.length_b   1.000
_cell.length_c   1.000
_cell.angle_alpha   90.00
_cell.angle_beta   90.00
_cell.angle_gamma   90.00
#
_symmetry.space_group_name_H-M   'P 1'
#
loop_
_entity.id
_entity.type
_entity.pdbx_description
1 polymer ?
#
loop_
_entity_poly.entity_id
_entity_poly.type
_entity_poly.pdbx_seq_one_letter_code
_entity_poly.pdbx_strand_id
1 'polypeptide(L)' 'MELEDRNSVREGLSIAEACAIAGIGRTRLYVAIASGDLLARKFGKRRIILRSDLRRFLENLPTTR' A
#
# COMPACT_ATOMS: atom_id res chain seq x y z
N MET A 1 19.90 11.63 10.60
CA MET A 1 19.55 11.29 10.27
C MET A 1 18.90 11.41 9.58
N GLU A 2 18.82 11.23 9.20
CA GLU A 2 18.28 11.48 8.45
C GLU A 2 16.91 11.29 8.23
N LEU A 3 16.06 12.23 8.16
CA LEU A 3 14.64 12.12 8.05
C LEU A 3 14.21 11.58 6.74
N GLU A 4 14.86 11.99 5.72
CA GLU A 4 14.48 11.52 4.40
C GLU A 4 14.72 10.05 4.26
N ASP A 5 15.71 9.52 4.93
CA ASP A 5 15.93 8.09 4.89
C ASP A 5 14.77 7.34 5.51
N ARG A 6 14.26 7.87 6.61
CA ARG A 6 13.14 7.22 7.24
C ARG A 6 11.91 7.25 6.36
N ASN A 7 11.71 8.35 5.64
CA ASN A 7 10.57 8.44 4.76
C ASN A 7 10.66 7.44 3.62
N SER A 8 11.84 7.24 3.08
CA SER A 8 11.98 6.36 1.94
C SER A 8 11.83 4.90 2.32
N VAL A 9 11.99 4.57 3.61
CA VAL A 9 11.87 3.18 4.06
C VAL A 9 10.74 3.00 5.04
N ARG A 10 9.76 3.90 4.99
CA ARG A 10 8.63 3.80 5.88
C ARG A 10 7.90 2.48 5.67
N GLU A 11 7.61 1.81 6.78
CA GLU A 11 6.94 0.52 6.70
C GLU A 11 5.44 0.65 6.57
N GLY A 12 4.86 1.65 7.22
CA GLY A 12 3.42 1.85 7.17
C GLY A 12 3.08 2.99 6.26
N LEU A 13 2.18 2.75 5.33
CA LEU A 13 1.79 3.74 4.33
C LEU A 13 0.34 4.12 4.54
N SER A 14 0.03 5.39 4.36
CA SER A 14 -1.37 5.81 4.29
C SER A 14 -1.96 5.33 2.98
N ILE A 15 -3.28 5.41 2.88
CA ILE A 15 -3.95 5.06 1.62
C ILE A 15 -3.41 5.91 0.47
N ALA A 16 -3.26 7.21 0.70
CA ALA A 16 -2.75 8.10 -0.34
C ALA A 16 -1.33 7.74 -0.75
N GLU A 17 -0.49 7.42 0.24
CA GLU A 17 0.88 7.05 -0.06
C GLU A 17 0.95 5.74 -0.83
N ALA A 18 0.12 4.77 -0.45
CA ALA A 18 0.10 3.50 -1.15
C ALA A 18 -0.33 3.67 -2.59
N CYS A 19 -1.33 4.51 -2.83
CA CYS A 19 -1.78 4.79 -4.19
C CYS A 19 -0.66 5.41 -5.01
N ALA A 20 0.05 6.37 -4.42
CA ALA A 20 1.12 7.06 -5.13
C ALA A 20 2.26 6.11 -5.47
N ILE A 21 2.65 5.28 -4.52
CA ILE A 21 3.74 4.35 -4.72
C ILE A 21 3.38 3.29 -5.75
N ALA A 22 2.17 2.76 -5.65
CA ALA A 22 1.74 1.70 -6.54
C ALA A 22 1.31 2.22 -7.91
N GLY A 23 1.01 3.51 -8.02
CA GLY A 23 0.55 4.05 -9.27
C GLY A 23 -0.87 3.67 -9.62
N ILE A 24 -1.70 3.44 -8.62
CA ILE A 24 -3.11 3.09 -8.85
C ILE A 24 -4.00 4.06 -8.11
N GLY A 25 -5.25 4.16 -8.57
CA GLY A 25 -6.20 5.06 -7.97
C GLY A 25 -6.81 4.49 -6.71
N ARG A 26 -7.45 5.36 -5.95
CA ARG A 26 -8.06 4.96 -4.68
C ARG A 26 -9.14 3.92 -4.87
N THR A 27 -9.96 4.07 -5.91
CA THR A 27 -11.05 3.14 -6.14
C THR A 27 -10.53 1.73 -6.28
N ARG A 28 -9.49 1.55 -7.09
CA ARG A 28 -8.93 0.23 -7.29
C ARG A 28 -8.26 -0.29 -6.03
N LEU A 29 -7.62 0.60 -5.28
CA LEU A 29 -7.00 0.18 -4.04
C LEU A 29 -8.05 -0.32 -3.06
N TYR A 30 -9.16 0.40 -2.92
CA TYR A 30 -10.22 -0.03 -2.01
C TYR A 30 -10.88 -1.32 -2.47
N VAL A 31 -11.01 -1.51 -3.77
CA VAL A 31 -11.54 -2.78 -4.28
C VAL A 31 -10.60 -3.93 -3.88
N ALA A 32 -9.32 -3.73 -4.00
CA ALA A 32 -8.36 -4.77 -3.63
C ALA A 32 -8.43 -5.08 -2.14
N ILE A 33 -8.62 -4.04 -1.32
CA ILE A 33 -8.75 -4.25 0.12
C ILE A 33 -10.04 -5.02 0.42
N ALA A 34 -11.12 -4.64 -0.21
CA ALA A 34 -12.41 -5.28 0.03
C ALA A 34 -12.42 -6.74 -0.40
N SER A 35 -11.70 -7.06 -1.46
CA SER A 35 -11.65 -8.44 -1.95
C SER A 35 -10.68 -9.30 -1.15
N GLY A 36 -9.84 -8.67 -0.32
CA GLY A 36 -8.85 -9.42 0.44
C GLY A 36 -7.53 -9.60 -0.27
N ASP A 37 -7.40 -9.04 -1.47
CA ASP A 37 -6.14 -9.15 -2.21
C ASP A 37 -5.04 -8.29 -1.61
N LEU A 38 -5.43 -7.18 -1.00
CA LEU A 38 -4.48 -6.28 -0.37
C LEU A 38 -4.87 -6.10 1.09
N LEU A 39 -3.95 -6.41 1.97
CA LEU A 39 -4.21 -6.29 3.40
C LEU A 39 -4.09 -4.84 3.83
N ALA A 40 -5.05 -4.38 4.62
CA ALA A 40 -4.99 -3.09 5.25
C ALA A 40 -5.16 -3.29 6.74
N ARG A 41 -4.40 -2.56 7.51
CA ARG A 41 -4.43 -2.67 8.95
C ARG A 41 -4.96 -1.40 9.54
N LYS A 42 -5.51 -1.52 10.73
CA LYS A 42 -6.12 -0.38 11.38
C LYS A 42 -5.26 0.02 12.57
N PHE A 43 -4.94 1.29 12.63
CA PHE A 43 -4.20 1.84 13.76
C PHE A 43 -4.97 3.06 14.25
N GLY A 44 -5.71 2.88 15.34
CA GLY A 44 -6.62 3.90 15.78
C GLY A 44 -7.70 4.11 14.74
N LYS A 45 -7.82 5.31 14.23
CA LYS A 45 -8.79 5.63 13.19
C LYS A 45 -8.20 5.60 11.79
N ARG A 46 -6.92 5.26 11.69
CA ARG A 46 -6.24 5.33 10.42
C ARG A 46 -6.10 3.95 9.82
N ARG A 47 -6.13 3.89 8.51
CA ARG A 47 -5.80 2.68 7.79
C ARG A 47 -4.36 2.76 7.34
N ILE A 48 -3.67 1.66 7.53
CA ILE A 48 -2.26 1.59 7.20
C ILE A 48 -2.03 0.38 6.32
N ILE A 49 -1.28 0.58 5.25
CA ILE A 49 -0.88 -0.51 4.37
C ILE A 49 0.60 -0.73 4.60
N LEU A 50 0.96 -1.93 4.99
CA LEU A 50 2.38 -2.24 5.14
C LEU A 50 3.04 -2.27 3.77
N ARG A 51 4.25 -1.74 3.71
CA ARG A 51 4.99 -1.73 2.45
C ARG A 51 5.15 -3.14 1.90
N SER A 52 5.40 -4.11 2.76
CA SER A 52 5.57 -5.49 2.32
C SER A 52 4.27 -6.06 1.77
N ASP A 53 3.13 -5.70 2.37
CA ASP A 53 1.84 -6.16 1.88
C ASP A 53 1.53 -5.55 0.52
N LEU A 54 1.87 -4.29 0.34
CA LEU A 54 1.68 -3.63 -0.94
C LEU A 54 2.54 -4.29 -2.02
N ARG A 55 3.79 -4.58 -1.69
CA ARG A 55 4.67 -5.25 -2.63
C ARG A 55 4.12 -6.61 -3.03
N ARG A 56 3.67 -7.39 -2.05
CA ARG A 56 3.11 -8.71 -2.34
C ARG A 56 1.89 -8.61 -3.24
N PHE A 57 1.03 -7.64 -2.96
CA PHE A 57 -0.14 -7.43 -3.79
C PHE A 57 0.26 -7.15 -5.24
N LEU A 58 1.23 -6.27 -5.42
CA LEU A 58 1.66 -5.90 -6.77
C LEU A 58 2.32 -7.07 -7.48
N GLU A 59 3.10 -7.85 -6.75
CA GLU A 59 3.78 -9.01 -7.35
C GLU A 59 2.81 -10.10 -7.75
N ASN A 60 1.66 -10.14 -7.12
CA ASN A 60 0.66 -11.18 -7.44
C ASN A 60 -0.29 -10.77 -8.54
N LEU A 61 -0.16 -9.56 -9.05
CA LEU A 61 -1.00 -9.15 -10.17
C LEU A 61 -0.63 -9.94 -11.41
N PRO A 62 -1.62 -10.24 -12.27
CA PRO A 62 -1.33 -10.96 -13.49
C PRO A 62 -0.39 -10.17 -14.38
N THR A 63 0.50 -10.88 -15.04
CA THR A 63 1.38 -10.22 -16.00
C THR A 63 0.64 -10.08 -17.33
N THR A 64 1.05 -9.08 -18.09
CA THR A 64 0.48 -8.88 -19.42
C THR A 64 1.56 -9.06 -20.47
N ARG A 65 1.12 -9.24 -21.70
CA ARG A 65 2.07 -9.48 -22.78
C ARG A 65 2.06 -8.37 -23.78
#